data_6dec49e26021ec0c4a1eb4c4e54d29e2
#
_entry.id   6dec49e26021ec0c4a1eb4c4e54d29e2
#
_cell.length_a   1.000
_cell.length_b   1.000
_cell.length_c   1.000
_cell.angle_alpha   90.00
_cell.angle_beta   90.00
_cell.angle_gamma   90.00
#
_symmetry.space_group_name_H-M   'P 1'
#
loop_
_entity.id
_entity.type
_entity.pdbx_description
1 polymer ?
#
loop_
_entity_poly.entity_id
_entity_poly.type
_entity_poly.pdbx_seq_one_letter_code
_entity_poly.pdbx_strand_id
1 'polypeptide(L)'
;LLPIKYGGIAMFSKLKLSLSNINYKLYLALLVLGLAPTVYTTVRVFFLGSLPGEYSFSIAGQLSWVNLIYEIINEAIILPLFYFIGKVVTDKKEFTNRVKTGMLMALGVYLVLSAVIVCFTKPLLSLMATDTSIVDASAAYIRIESVANIFLILTQFTLVALVTINKSKYIYALTFVRLVLSLVCDTFLVSALPVSLNL
;
A
#
# COMPACT_ATOMS: atom_id res chain seq x y z
N LEU A 1 33.34 -13.00 42.33
CA LEU A 1 32.33 -13.75 41.58
C LEU A 1 30.95 -13.21 41.97
N LEU A 2 30.44 -12.23 41.22
CA LEU A 2 29.08 -11.68 41.38
C LEU A 2 28.07 -12.58 40.63
N PRO A 3 26.88 -12.83 41.20
CA PRO A 3 25.95 -13.81 40.66
C PRO A 3 25.21 -13.25 39.44
N ILE A 4 25.54 -13.79 38.26
CA ILE A 4 24.91 -13.51 36.96
C ILE A 4 23.42 -14.01 36.91
N LYS A 5 22.94 -14.66 37.98
CA LYS A 5 21.62 -15.33 38.00
C LYS A 5 20.39 -14.39 38.13
N TYR A 6 20.54 -13.15 38.56
CA TYR A 6 19.39 -12.25 38.78
C TYR A 6 19.02 -11.38 37.55
N GLY A 7 19.91 -11.23 36.57
CA GLY A 7 19.64 -10.43 35.37
C GLY A 7 18.62 -11.08 34.42
N GLY A 8 18.64 -12.41 34.32
CA GLY A 8 17.76 -13.14 33.43
C GLY A 8 16.29 -13.11 33.86
N ILE A 9 16.02 -13.30 35.15
CA ILE A 9 14.64 -13.34 35.68
C ILE A 9 13.99 -11.94 35.59
N ALA A 10 14.75 -10.89 35.88
CA ALA A 10 14.29 -9.51 35.75
C ALA A 10 14.05 -9.11 34.30
N MET A 11 14.84 -9.61 33.37
CA MET A 11 14.67 -9.40 31.93
C MET A 11 13.42 -10.14 31.42
N PHE A 12 13.21 -11.39 31.79
CA PHE A 12 12.00 -12.14 31.41
C PHE A 12 10.72 -11.57 32.01
N SER A 13 10.75 -11.05 33.24
CA SER A 13 9.59 -10.38 33.85
C SER A 13 9.24 -9.06 33.14
N LYS A 14 10.24 -8.26 32.77
CA LYS A 14 10.05 -7.03 31.97
C LYS A 14 9.52 -7.37 30.56
N LEU A 15 10.05 -8.41 29.92
CA LEU A 15 9.59 -8.86 28.63
C LEU A 15 8.12 -9.32 28.68
N LYS A 16 7.77 -10.12 29.70
CA LYS A 16 6.38 -10.56 29.91
C LYS A 16 5.43 -9.40 30.17
N LEU A 17 5.86 -8.39 30.94
CA LEU A 17 5.09 -7.19 31.20
C LEU A 17 4.92 -6.33 29.93
N SER A 18 5.96 -6.17 29.13
CA SER A 18 5.88 -5.49 27.83
C SER A 18 4.94 -6.22 26.86
N LEU A 19 5.03 -7.54 26.77
CA LEU A 19 4.16 -8.33 25.91
C LEU A 19 2.70 -8.30 26.35
N SER A 20 2.41 -8.24 27.67
CA SER A 20 1.03 -8.15 28.19
C SER A 20 0.36 -6.81 27.89
N ASN A 21 1.13 -5.76 27.62
CA ASN A 21 0.62 -4.43 27.28
C ASN A 21 0.38 -4.22 25.79
N ILE A 22 0.71 -5.22 24.94
CA ILE A 22 0.48 -5.12 23.50
C ILE A 22 -1.01 -5.27 23.20
N ASN A 23 -1.53 -4.35 22.40
CA ASN A 23 -2.87 -4.50 21.83
C ASN A 23 -2.87 -5.53 20.70
N TYR A 24 -3.02 -6.81 21.05
CA TYR A 24 -2.99 -7.92 20.10
C TYR A 24 -4.03 -7.80 18.98
N LYS A 25 -5.18 -7.15 19.23
CA LYS A 25 -6.21 -6.92 18.21
C LYS A 25 -5.72 -5.96 17.14
N LEU A 26 -5.06 -4.88 17.56
CA LEU A 26 -4.46 -3.93 16.62
C LEU A 26 -3.24 -4.53 15.93
N TYR A 27 -2.39 -5.23 16.67
CA TYR A 27 -1.21 -5.91 16.10
C TYR A 27 -1.60 -6.90 15.00
N LEU A 28 -2.61 -7.74 15.24
CA LEU A 28 -3.09 -8.69 14.24
C LEU A 28 -3.72 -7.98 13.03
N ALA A 29 -4.44 -6.86 13.24
CA ALA A 29 -4.97 -6.06 12.15
C ALA A 29 -3.87 -5.47 11.27
N LEU A 30 -2.79 -4.97 11.86
CA LEU A 30 -1.63 -4.46 11.14
C LEU A 30 -0.86 -5.57 10.41
N LEU A 31 -0.76 -6.74 11.01
CA LEU A 31 -0.15 -7.91 10.38
C LEU A 31 -0.94 -8.35 9.13
N VAL A 32 -2.26 -8.44 9.24
CA VAL A 32 -3.14 -8.73 8.08
C VAL A 32 -3.02 -7.65 7.01
N LEU A 33 -2.99 -6.38 7.42
CA LEU A 33 -2.80 -5.25 6.50
C LEU A 33 -1.46 -5.35 5.76
N GLY A 34 -0.38 -5.71 6.44
CA GLY A 34 0.94 -5.87 5.84
C GLY A 34 1.06 -7.11 4.93
N LEU A 35 0.34 -8.19 5.23
CA LEU A 35 0.35 -9.40 4.41
C LEU A 35 -0.56 -9.32 3.17
N ALA A 36 -1.62 -8.54 3.23
CA ALA A 36 -2.61 -8.43 2.14
C ALA A 36 -1.99 -8.07 0.78
N PRO A 37 -1.07 -7.09 0.66
CA PRO A 37 -0.40 -6.78 -0.61
C PRO A 37 0.41 -7.95 -1.15
N THR A 38 1.11 -8.70 -0.29
CA THR A 38 1.91 -9.86 -0.69
C THR A 38 1.03 -10.98 -1.25
N VAL A 39 -0.09 -11.28 -0.58
CA VAL A 39 -1.06 -12.26 -1.06
C VAL A 39 -1.63 -11.84 -2.40
N TYR A 40 -2.05 -10.59 -2.52
CA TYR A 40 -2.57 -10.03 -3.77
C TYR A 40 -1.55 -10.12 -4.91
N THR A 41 -0.31 -9.67 -4.68
CA THR A 41 0.75 -9.70 -5.70
C THR A 41 1.05 -11.13 -6.15
N THR A 42 1.08 -12.09 -5.22
CA THR A 42 1.32 -13.50 -5.55
C THR A 42 0.23 -14.05 -6.47
N VAL A 43 -1.03 -13.78 -6.17
CA VAL A 43 -2.17 -14.22 -7.02
C VAL A 43 -2.15 -13.51 -8.37
N ARG A 44 -1.84 -12.21 -8.41
CA ARG A 44 -1.73 -11.45 -9.66
C ARG A 44 -0.61 -11.98 -10.55
N VAL A 45 0.57 -12.30 -10.00
CA VAL A 45 1.67 -12.92 -10.75
C VAL A 45 1.25 -14.27 -11.34
N PHE A 46 0.50 -15.07 -10.59
CA PHE A 46 -0.05 -16.33 -11.11
C PHE A 46 -1.00 -16.10 -12.30
N PHE A 47 -1.89 -15.12 -12.24
CA PHE A 47 -2.77 -14.79 -13.37
C PHE A 47 -1.98 -14.26 -14.58
N LEU A 48 -1.03 -13.35 -14.36
CA LEU A 48 -0.17 -12.83 -15.43
C LEU A 48 0.63 -13.92 -16.12
N GLY A 49 1.11 -14.93 -15.36
CA GLY A 49 1.84 -16.08 -15.90
C GLY A 49 0.98 -17.01 -16.76
N SER A 50 -0.34 -16.97 -16.64
CA SER A 50 -1.27 -17.76 -17.43
C SER A 50 -1.69 -17.08 -18.75
N LEU A 51 -1.34 -15.80 -18.95
CA LEU A 51 -1.67 -15.07 -20.17
C LEU A 51 -0.75 -15.49 -21.33
N PRO A 52 -1.28 -15.62 -22.56
CA PRO A 52 -0.52 -16.08 -23.73
C PRO A 52 0.48 -15.05 -24.29
N GLY A 53 0.63 -13.88 -23.68
CA GLY A 53 1.48 -12.79 -24.16
C GLY A 53 2.89 -12.81 -23.57
N GLU A 54 3.92 -12.80 -24.43
CA GLU A 54 5.34 -12.72 -24.01
C GLU A 54 5.68 -11.41 -23.27
N TYR A 55 4.87 -10.36 -23.47
CA TYR A 55 5.15 -9.00 -22.96
C TYR A 55 4.53 -8.69 -21.59
N SER A 56 3.65 -9.54 -21.08
CA SER A 56 2.91 -9.28 -19.83
C SER A 56 3.84 -9.04 -18.64
N PHE A 57 4.89 -9.84 -18.51
CA PHE A 57 5.90 -9.68 -17.45
C PHE A 57 6.78 -8.45 -17.65
N SER A 58 7.10 -8.09 -18.88
CA SER A 58 7.89 -6.90 -19.18
C SER A 58 7.13 -5.63 -18.79
N ILE A 59 5.86 -5.53 -19.15
CA ILE A 59 4.99 -4.41 -18.75
C ILE A 59 4.83 -4.36 -17.23
N ALA A 60 4.61 -5.50 -16.58
CA ALA A 60 4.51 -5.59 -15.12
C ALA A 60 5.81 -5.16 -14.41
N GLY A 61 6.97 -5.50 -14.97
CA GLY A 61 8.27 -5.06 -14.46
C GLY A 61 8.45 -3.54 -14.52
N GLN A 62 8.08 -2.93 -15.65
CA GLN A 62 8.12 -1.46 -15.81
C GLN A 62 7.16 -0.75 -14.87
N LEU A 63 5.95 -1.29 -14.71
CA LEU A 63 4.97 -0.79 -13.76
C LEU A 63 5.50 -0.85 -12.32
N SER A 64 6.23 -1.91 -11.96
CA SER A 64 6.83 -2.06 -10.63
C SER A 64 7.84 -0.96 -10.32
N TRP A 65 8.64 -0.51 -11.29
CA TRP A 65 9.54 0.63 -11.12
C TRP A 65 8.82 1.95 -10.85
N VAL A 66 7.73 2.20 -11.58
CA VAL A 66 6.91 3.39 -11.36
C VAL A 66 6.23 3.31 -9.99
N ASN A 67 5.73 2.14 -9.61
CA ASN A 67 5.12 1.93 -8.30
C ASN A 67 6.12 2.10 -7.15
N LEU A 68 7.39 1.77 -7.34
CA LEU A 68 8.44 2.06 -6.37
C LEU A 68 8.56 3.56 -6.07
N ILE A 69 8.42 4.43 -7.09
CA ILE A 69 8.42 5.88 -6.89
C ILE A 69 7.22 6.29 -6.01
N TYR A 70 6.03 5.76 -6.30
CA TYR A 70 4.83 6.01 -5.49
C TYR A 70 5.00 5.49 -4.07
N GLU A 71 5.62 4.33 -3.87
CA GLU A 71 5.86 3.73 -2.55
C GLU A 71 6.80 4.60 -1.71
N ILE A 72 7.92 5.05 -2.28
CA ILE A 72 8.86 5.97 -1.59
C ILE A 72 8.16 7.25 -1.16
N ILE A 73 7.36 7.86 -2.04
CA ILE A 73 6.62 9.08 -1.74
C ILE A 73 5.51 8.80 -0.70
N ASN A 74 4.85 7.65 -0.79
CA ASN A 74 3.87 7.22 0.21
C ASN A 74 4.47 7.15 1.61
N GLU A 75 5.60 6.48 1.76
CA GLU A 75 6.31 6.37 3.04
C GLU A 75 6.75 7.74 3.58
N ALA A 76 7.29 8.59 2.70
CA ALA A 76 7.71 9.94 3.06
C ALA A 76 6.54 10.83 3.54
N ILE A 77 5.32 10.58 3.08
CA ILE A 77 4.12 11.34 3.48
C ILE A 77 3.45 10.71 4.71
N ILE A 78 3.25 9.39 4.70
CA ILE A 78 2.44 8.69 5.69
C ILE A 78 3.08 8.75 7.08
N LEU A 79 4.40 8.58 7.22
CA LEU A 79 5.07 8.59 8.50
C LEU A 79 4.94 9.94 9.24
N PRO A 80 5.24 11.11 8.62
CA PRO A 80 5.02 12.40 9.26
C PRO A 80 3.54 12.67 9.58
N LEU A 81 2.62 12.28 8.69
CA LEU A 81 1.20 12.48 8.91
C LEU A 81 0.67 11.63 10.06
N PHE A 82 1.15 10.40 10.21
CA PHE A 82 0.82 9.56 11.37
C PHE A 82 1.17 10.27 12.69
N TYR A 83 2.37 10.84 12.78
CA TYR A 83 2.80 11.62 13.95
C TYR A 83 1.97 12.90 14.13
N PHE A 84 1.69 13.63 13.05
CA PHE A 84 0.91 14.85 13.07
C PHE A 84 -0.52 14.63 13.60
N ILE A 85 -1.16 13.54 13.20
CA ILE A 85 -2.51 13.16 13.64
C ILE A 85 -2.46 12.59 15.07
N GLY A 86 -1.46 11.74 15.36
CA GLY A 86 -1.34 11.04 16.64
C GLY A 86 -1.23 11.95 17.85
N LYS A 87 -0.63 13.13 17.69
CA LYS A 87 -0.50 14.13 18.76
C LYS A 87 -1.82 14.63 19.34
N VAL A 88 -2.91 14.55 18.59
CA VAL A 88 -4.20 15.17 18.95
C VAL A 88 -5.34 14.15 19.03
N VAL A 89 -5.01 12.88 19.17
CA VAL A 89 -5.99 11.78 19.18
C VAL A 89 -7.05 11.93 20.27
N THR A 90 -6.73 12.64 21.35
CA THR A 90 -7.63 12.89 22.48
C THR A 90 -8.61 14.04 22.23
N ASP A 91 -8.28 14.97 21.36
CA ASP A 91 -9.16 16.08 20.96
C ASP A 91 -9.84 15.75 19.62
N LYS A 92 -11.12 15.37 19.70
CA LYS A 92 -11.91 14.96 18.53
C LYS A 92 -12.01 16.04 17.45
N LYS A 93 -12.12 17.31 17.83
CA LYS A 93 -12.27 18.44 16.89
C LYS A 93 -10.96 18.68 16.15
N GLU A 94 -9.88 18.78 16.91
CA GLU A 94 -8.53 19.00 16.36
C GLU A 94 -8.07 17.80 15.53
N PHE A 95 -8.34 16.57 15.99
CA PHE A 95 -8.09 15.34 15.25
C PHE A 95 -8.79 15.37 13.88
N THR A 96 -10.07 15.69 13.83
CA THR A 96 -10.84 15.77 12.58
C THR A 96 -10.27 16.81 11.63
N ASN A 97 -9.87 17.96 12.15
CA ASN A 97 -9.26 19.02 11.33
C ASN A 97 -7.91 18.58 10.75
N ARG A 98 -7.05 17.95 11.56
CA ARG A 98 -5.75 17.45 11.08
C ARG A 98 -5.90 16.30 10.10
N VAL A 99 -6.88 15.41 10.28
CA VAL A 99 -7.19 14.36 9.30
C VAL A 99 -7.58 14.97 7.96
N LYS A 100 -8.46 15.96 7.94
CA LYS A 100 -8.87 16.66 6.70
C LYS A 100 -7.68 17.35 6.03
N THR A 101 -6.90 18.11 6.79
CA THR A 101 -5.72 18.82 6.27
C THR A 101 -4.67 17.85 5.73
N GLY A 102 -4.35 16.79 6.48
CA GLY A 102 -3.39 15.79 6.06
C GLY A 102 -3.85 15.03 4.80
N MET A 103 -5.14 14.71 4.71
CA MET A 103 -5.73 14.07 3.53
C MET A 103 -5.64 14.97 2.29
N LEU A 104 -5.91 16.26 2.44
CA LEU A 104 -5.78 17.24 1.32
C LEU A 104 -4.32 17.41 0.90
N MET A 105 -3.38 17.45 1.85
CA MET A 105 -1.95 17.53 1.54
C MET A 105 -1.48 16.27 0.80
N ALA A 106 -1.81 15.08 1.29
CA ALA A 106 -1.45 13.83 0.65
C ALA A 106 -2.04 13.73 -0.76
N LEU A 107 -3.32 14.09 -0.91
CA LEU A 107 -3.99 14.14 -2.21
C LEU A 107 -3.30 15.12 -3.16
N GLY A 108 -2.95 16.33 -2.70
CA GLY A 108 -2.27 17.34 -3.49
C GLY A 108 -0.91 16.86 -4.02
N VAL A 109 -0.09 16.25 -3.17
CA VAL A 109 1.21 15.68 -3.58
C VAL A 109 1.02 14.58 -4.62
N TYR A 110 0.05 13.68 -4.42
CA TYR A 110 -0.21 12.59 -5.38
C TYR A 110 -0.79 13.07 -6.69
N LEU A 111 -1.62 14.12 -6.69
CA LEU A 111 -2.11 14.74 -7.92
C LEU A 111 -0.95 15.32 -8.75
N VAL A 112 -0.03 16.04 -8.11
CA VAL A 112 1.16 16.60 -8.78
C VAL A 112 2.05 15.47 -9.29
N LEU A 113 2.36 14.47 -8.46
CA LEU A 113 3.19 13.32 -8.84
C LEU A 113 2.57 12.56 -10.02
N SER A 114 1.29 12.26 -9.95
CA SER A 114 0.57 11.55 -11.02
C SER A 114 0.52 12.37 -12.31
N ALA A 115 0.31 13.67 -12.22
CA ALA A 115 0.36 14.54 -13.39
C ALA A 115 1.75 14.54 -14.06
N VAL A 116 2.82 14.61 -13.28
CA VAL A 116 4.19 14.52 -13.80
C VAL A 116 4.43 13.16 -14.46
N ILE A 117 4.08 12.05 -13.80
CA ILE A 117 4.28 10.71 -14.37
C ILE A 117 3.45 10.54 -15.66
N VAL A 118 2.19 10.96 -15.69
CA VAL A 118 1.32 10.87 -16.88
C VAL A 118 1.88 11.69 -18.05
N CYS A 119 2.37 12.91 -17.79
CA CYS A 119 2.95 13.75 -18.82
C CYS A 119 4.29 13.21 -19.36
N PHE A 120 5.12 12.66 -18.49
CA PHE A 120 6.47 12.20 -18.82
C PHE A 120 6.58 10.66 -18.96
N THR A 121 5.47 9.95 -19.14
CA THR A 121 5.46 8.48 -19.21
C THR A 121 6.40 7.95 -20.30
N LYS A 122 6.33 8.47 -21.52
CA LYS A 122 7.19 7.99 -22.64
C LYS A 122 8.67 8.27 -22.40
N PRO A 123 9.11 9.48 -22.01
CA PRO A 123 10.48 9.72 -21.59
C PRO A 123 10.97 8.81 -20.46
N LEU A 124 10.13 8.56 -19.46
CA LEU A 124 10.45 7.63 -18.36
C LEU A 124 10.70 6.22 -18.87
N LEU A 125 9.86 5.70 -19.76
CA LEU A 125 10.02 4.38 -20.36
C LEU A 125 11.29 4.29 -21.21
N SER A 126 11.64 5.34 -21.95
CA SER A 126 12.88 5.38 -22.74
C SER A 126 14.14 5.32 -21.87
N LEU A 127 14.13 5.90 -20.67
CA LEU A 127 15.21 5.79 -19.69
C LEU A 127 15.35 4.38 -19.12
N MET A 128 14.27 3.60 -19.12
CA MET A 128 14.27 2.21 -18.64
C MET A 128 14.70 1.20 -19.72
N ALA A 129 15.24 1.65 -20.85
CA ALA A 129 15.66 0.83 -21.98
C ALA A 129 14.57 -0.15 -22.46
N THR A 130 13.34 0.32 -22.50
CA THR A 130 12.16 -0.46 -22.90
C THR A 130 12.17 -0.74 -24.40
N ASP A 131 11.81 -1.95 -24.80
CA ASP A 131 11.59 -2.29 -26.20
C ASP A 131 10.52 -1.36 -26.79
N THR A 132 10.83 -0.78 -27.95
CA THR A 132 9.93 0.18 -28.63
C THR A 132 8.58 -0.42 -28.98
N SER A 133 8.49 -1.73 -29.16
CA SER A 133 7.26 -2.44 -29.50
C SER A 133 6.20 -2.40 -28.38
N ILE A 134 6.63 -2.28 -27.12
CA ILE A 134 5.73 -2.31 -25.94
C ILE A 134 5.56 -0.96 -25.26
N VAL A 135 6.25 0.09 -25.74
CA VAL A 135 6.22 1.43 -25.11
C VAL A 135 4.81 1.98 -25.01
N ASP A 136 4.03 1.88 -26.08
CA ASP A 136 2.67 2.46 -26.07
C ASP A 136 1.71 1.70 -25.15
N ALA A 137 1.78 0.36 -25.11
CA ALA A 137 1.03 -0.45 -24.17
C ALA A 137 1.44 -0.15 -22.71
N SER A 138 2.74 -0.14 -22.43
CA SER A 138 3.27 0.21 -21.10
C SER A 138 2.86 1.62 -20.67
N ALA A 139 2.89 2.60 -21.60
CA ALA A 139 2.48 3.97 -21.32
C ALA A 139 0.99 4.07 -20.97
N ALA A 140 0.13 3.34 -21.65
CA ALA A 140 -1.29 3.29 -21.33
C ALA A 140 -1.52 2.74 -19.91
N TYR A 141 -0.89 1.62 -19.55
CA TYR A 141 -0.95 1.03 -18.22
C TYR A 141 -0.46 1.98 -17.12
N ILE A 142 0.72 2.59 -17.29
CA ILE A 142 1.29 3.52 -16.32
C ILE A 142 0.37 4.72 -16.08
N ARG A 143 -0.27 5.24 -17.12
CA ARG A 143 -1.23 6.36 -16.99
C ARG A 143 -2.46 5.97 -16.17
N ILE A 144 -3.03 4.79 -16.42
CA ILE A 144 -4.17 4.28 -15.66
C ILE A 144 -3.78 4.04 -14.20
N GLU A 145 -2.64 3.40 -13.96
CA GLU A 145 -2.11 3.12 -12.63
C GLU A 145 -1.82 4.41 -11.85
N SER A 146 -1.31 5.45 -12.53
CA SER A 146 -1.07 6.76 -11.91
C SER A 146 -2.35 7.43 -11.41
N VAL A 147 -3.45 7.26 -12.13
CA VAL A 147 -4.77 7.72 -11.67
C VAL A 147 -5.25 6.86 -10.48
N ALA A 148 -5.07 5.54 -10.55
CA ALA A 148 -5.43 4.62 -9.47
C ALA A 148 -4.66 4.92 -8.17
N ASN A 149 -3.39 5.32 -8.26
CA ASN A 149 -2.57 5.67 -7.10
C ASN A 149 -3.08 6.90 -6.33
N ILE A 150 -3.83 7.82 -6.98
CA ILE A 150 -4.52 8.91 -6.29
C ILE A 150 -5.59 8.38 -5.33
N PHE A 151 -6.33 7.34 -5.72
CA PHE A 151 -7.30 6.70 -4.82
C PHE A 151 -6.61 5.83 -3.76
N LEU A 152 -5.47 5.24 -4.11
CA LEU A 152 -4.67 4.45 -3.18
C LEU A 152 -4.23 5.27 -1.98
N ILE A 153 -3.71 6.49 -2.18
CA ILE A 153 -3.26 7.35 -1.07
C ILE A 153 -4.41 7.72 -0.13
N LEU A 154 -5.62 7.94 -0.64
CA LEU A 154 -6.79 8.22 0.18
C LEU A 154 -7.13 7.01 1.08
N THR A 155 -7.03 5.81 0.54
CA THR A 155 -7.24 4.57 1.30
C THR A 155 -6.17 4.38 2.36
N GLN A 156 -4.90 4.58 2.02
CA GLN A 156 -3.77 4.49 2.95
C GLN A 156 -3.89 5.50 4.08
N PHE A 157 -4.23 6.75 3.76
CA PHE A 157 -4.44 7.78 4.76
C PHE A 157 -5.61 7.47 5.70
N THR A 158 -6.70 6.93 5.15
CA THR A 158 -7.84 6.47 5.97
C THR A 158 -7.42 5.36 6.93
N LEU A 159 -6.60 4.40 6.48
CA LEU A 159 -6.03 3.36 7.33
C LEU A 159 -5.18 3.95 8.46
N VAL A 160 -4.32 4.93 8.16
CA VAL A 160 -3.52 5.64 9.17
C VAL A 160 -4.41 6.27 10.24
N ALA A 161 -5.47 6.97 9.84
CA ALA A 161 -6.43 7.56 10.78
C ALA A 161 -7.12 6.49 11.65
N LEU A 162 -7.55 5.37 11.06
CA LEU A 162 -8.16 4.25 11.79
C LEU A 162 -7.20 3.57 12.77
N VAL A 163 -5.93 3.40 12.39
CA VAL A 163 -4.86 2.88 13.26
C VAL A 163 -4.67 3.80 14.47
N THR A 164 -4.59 5.11 14.21
CA THR A 164 -4.37 6.12 15.26
C THR A 164 -5.47 6.12 16.32
N ILE A 165 -6.74 5.92 15.91
CA ILE A 165 -7.87 5.83 16.85
C ILE A 165 -8.17 4.40 17.32
N ASN A 166 -7.27 3.46 17.03
CA ASN A 166 -7.37 2.05 17.46
C ASN A 166 -8.66 1.33 17.03
N LYS A 167 -9.15 1.60 15.81
CA LYS A 167 -10.37 1.02 15.26
C LYS A 167 -10.10 -0.23 14.41
N SER A 168 -9.54 -1.27 15.04
CA SER A 168 -9.12 -2.51 14.38
C SER A 168 -10.21 -3.17 13.51
N LYS A 169 -11.47 -3.16 13.93
CA LYS A 169 -12.60 -3.72 13.14
C LYS A 169 -12.72 -3.08 11.75
N TYR A 170 -12.58 -1.76 11.67
CA TYR A 170 -12.66 -1.06 10.39
C TYR A 170 -11.41 -1.27 9.52
N ILE A 171 -10.24 -1.47 10.15
CA ILE A 171 -9.01 -1.84 9.43
C ILE A 171 -9.21 -3.20 8.74
N TYR A 172 -9.69 -4.22 9.47
CA TYR A 172 -10.01 -5.52 8.87
C TYR A 172 -11.03 -5.41 7.74
N ALA A 173 -12.14 -4.69 7.97
CA ALA A 173 -13.19 -4.55 6.98
C ALA A 173 -12.66 -3.88 5.71
N LEU A 174 -11.93 -2.77 5.83
CA LEU A 174 -11.39 -2.04 4.68
C LEU A 174 -10.34 -2.88 3.92
N THR A 175 -9.43 -3.55 4.64
CA THR A 175 -8.42 -4.43 4.04
C THR A 175 -9.06 -5.61 3.33
N PHE A 176 -10.05 -6.24 3.95
CA PHE A 176 -10.76 -7.37 3.36
C PHE A 176 -11.53 -6.97 2.10
N VAL A 177 -12.31 -5.88 2.16
CA VAL A 177 -13.07 -5.38 0.99
C VAL A 177 -12.12 -5.05 -0.15
N ARG A 178 -11.00 -4.35 0.13
CA ARG A 178 -9.99 -4.03 -0.87
C ARG A 178 -9.41 -5.30 -1.50
N LEU A 179 -9.01 -6.29 -0.69
CA LEU A 179 -8.42 -7.54 -1.18
C LEU A 179 -9.39 -8.30 -2.05
N VAL A 180 -10.63 -8.50 -1.58
CA VAL A 180 -11.68 -9.23 -2.34
C VAL A 180 -11.99 -8.51 -3.64
N LEU A 181 -12.17 -7.19 -3.60
CA LEU A 181 -12.46 -6.41 -4.80
C LEU A 181 -11.33 -6.51 -5.83
N SER A 182 -10.07 -6.40 -5.39
CA SER A 182 -8.90 -6.53 -6.25
C SER A 182 -8.83 -7.93 -6.88
N LEU A 183 -9.02 -9.00 -6.10
CA LEU A 183 -9.01 -10.38 -6.60
C LEU A 183 -10.14 -10.63 -7.60
N VAL A 184 -11.33 -10.12 -7.32
CA VAL A 184 -12.49 -10.22 -8.25
C VAL A 184 -12.17 -9.48 -9.53
N CYS A 185 -11.68 -8.25 -9.48
CA CYS A 185 -11.29 -7.50 -10.68
C CYS A 185 -10.20 -8.23 -11.47
N ASP A 186 -9.16 -8.74 -10.84
CA ASP A 186 -8.11 -9.49 -11.55
C ASP A 186 -8.64 -10.80 -12.17
N THR A 187 -9.57 -11.48 -11.51
CA THR A 187 -10.19 -12.69 -12.08
C THR A 187 -10.97 -12.39 -13.37
N PHE A 188 -11.67 -11.27 -13.43
CA PHE A 188 -12.47 -10.90 -14.61
C PHE A 188 -11.66 -10.17 -15.68
N LEU A 189 -10.65 -9.38 -15.31
CA LEU A 189 -9.95 -8.48 -16.24
C LEU A 189 -8.59 -9.02 -16.69
N VAL A 190 -7.91 -9.80 -15.85
CA VAL A 190 -6.51 -10.20 -16.07
C VAL A 190 -6.38 -11.71 -16.29
N SER A 191 -7.23 -12.55 -15.69
CA SER A 191 -7.09 -13.99 -15.80
C SER A 191 -7.51 -14.55 -17.17
N ALA A 192 -6.90 -15.66 -17.59
CA ALA A 192 -7.28 -16.43 -18.79
C ALA A 192 -8.43 -17.40 -18.54
N LEU A 193 -9.17 -17.27 -17.42
CA LEU A 193 -10.31 -18.13 -17.12
C LEU A 193 -11.47 -17.88 -18.11
N PRO A 194 -12.32 -18.90 -18.39
CA PRO A 194 -13.44 -18.77 -19.34
C PRO A 194 -14.44 -17.66 -19.00
N VAL A 195 -14.47 -17.20 -17.74
CA VAL A 195 -15.35 -16.12 -17.25
C VAL A 195 -14.70 -14.75 -17.36
N SER A 196 -13.41 -14.67 -17.77
CA SER A 196 -12.69 -13.41 -17.86
C SER A 196 -13.10 -12.62 -19.11
N LEU A 197 -13.13 -11.29 -18.97
CA LEU A 197 -13.43 -10.39 -20.08
C LEU A 197 -12.21 -10.14 -20.99
N ASN A 198 -11.01 -10.56 -20.56
CA ASN A 198 -9.72 -10.40 -21.27
C ASN A 198 -9.58 -9.01 -21.93
N LEU A 199 -9.67 -7.96 -21.11
CA LEU A 199 -9.48 -6.56 -21.54
C LEU A 199 -8.00 -6.21 -21.62
#